data_3db6dbdbd727d02f6fd95f901d17b7ce
#
_entry.id   3db6dbdbd727d02f6fd95f901d17b7ce
#
_cell.length_a   1.000
_cell.length_b   1.000
_cell.length_c   1.000
_cell.angle_alpha   90.00
_cell.angle_beta   90.00
_cell.angle_gamma   90.00
#
_symmetry.space_group_name_H-M   'P 1'
#
loop_
_entity.id
_entity.type
_entity.pdbx_description
1 polymer ?
#
loop_
_entity_poly.entity_id
_entity_poly.type
_entity_poly.pdbx_seq_one_letter_code
_entity_poly.pdbx_strand_id
1 'polypeptide(L)'
;LISLVIVTVLFLLVGVFLPNRRHVEHSMETNHPVRQVYDTINSFKRFGDWNPLRMHDPAIQSTTEGPDRGVGAKLNYVSQKKKIGSGSWEIVNSEQDSQVEFAIQNPAYGDNKTAIFTLDEQGKTVDITWEYDVEYGWDLFGRYAGLYVSRNVGDDIKLGLGNLVGLLATMPNFDYSTIDVQKVPIHPRNVLYVSTTADRNITAV
;
A
#
# COMPACT_ATOMS: atom_id res chain seq x y z
N LEU A 1 22.37 -9.85 -41.59
CA LEU A 1 22.34 -8.42 -41.27
C LEU A 1 20.96 -7.80 -41.56
N ILE A 2 20.41 -7.99 -42.77
CA ILE A 2 19.10 -7.45 -43.19
C ILE A 2 17.97 -7.94 -42.28
N SER A 3 17.93 -9.22 -41.96
CA SER A 3 16.92 -9.80 -41.04
C SER A 3 16.96 -9.17 -39.65
N LEU A 4 18.15 -8.91 -39.09
CA LEU A 4 18.29 -8.24 -37.79
C LEU A 4 17.75 -6.82 -37.84
N VAL A 5 18.03 -6.07 -38.91
CA VAL A 5 17.50 -4.71 -39.09
C VAL A 5 15.97 -4.72 -39.14
N ILE A 6 15.39 -5.64 -39.93
CA ILE A 6 13.93 -5.76 -40.03
C ILE A 6 13.30 -6.07 -38.63
N VAL A 7 13.85 -7.03 -37.88
CA VAL A 7 13.37 -7.37 -36.55
C VAL A 7 13.45 -6.17 -35.59
N THR A 8 14.59 -5.45 -35.63
CA THR A 8 14.77 -4.25 -34.81
C THR A 8 13.75 -3.16 -35.15
N VAL A 9 13.52 -2.90 -36.44
CA VAL A 9 12.53 -1.91 -36.87
C VAL A 9 11.12 -2.31 -36.44
N LEU A 10 10.75 -3.59 -36.61
CA LEU A 10 9.46 -4.10 -36.18
C LEU A 10 9.30 -3.97 -34.65
N PHE A 11 10.34 -4.31 -33.88
CA PHE A 11 10.33 -4.17 -32.43
C PHE A 11 10.08 -2.71 -32.03
N LEU A 12 10.78 -1.76 -32.62
CA LEU A 12 10.60 -0.34 -32.34
C LEU A 12 9.20 0.14 -32.75
N LEU A 13 8.72 -0.23 -33.93
CA LEU A 13 7.39 0.14 -34.39
C LEU A 13 6.30 -0.38 -33.42
N VAL A 14 6.32 -1.66 -33.09
CA VAL A 14 5.36 -2.24 -32.16
C VAL A 14 5.44 -1.56 -30.80
N GLY A 15 6.67 -1.33 -30.28
CA GLY A 15 6.88 -0.66 -28.99
C GLY A 15 6.28 0.74 -28.90
N VAL A 16 6.30 1.50 -30.00
CA VAL A 16 5.68 2.85 -30.05
C VAL A 16 4.16 2.76 -29.94
N PHE A 17 3.52 1.73 -30.49
CA PHE A 17 2.06 1.55 -30.44
C PHE A 17 1.57 0.88 -29.15
N LEU A 18 2.46 0.29 -28.33
CA LEU A 18 2.07 -0.26 -27.04
C LEU A 18 1.66 0.86 -26.09
N PRO A 19 0.66 0.62 -25.22
CA PRO A 19 0.23 1.59 -24.20
C PRO A 19 1.39 2.05 -23.33
N ASN A 20 1.46 3.34 -23.08
CA ASN A 20 2.46 3.97 -22.22
C ASN A 20 2.08 3.99 -20.74
N ARG A 21 0.91 3.44 -20.38
CA ARG A 21 0.40 3.28 -19.02
C ARG A 21 -0.23 1.91 -18.86
N ARG A 22 -0.24 1.41 -17.64
CA ARG A 22 -1.01 0.24 -17.25
C ARG A 22 -1.75 0.52 -15.97
N HIS A 23 -2.98 0.08 -15.95
CA HIS A 23 -3.88 0.08 -14.81
C HIS A 23 -4.34 -1.35 -14.55
N VAL A 24 -4.36 -1.75 -13.30
CA VAL A 24 -4.84 -3.07 -12.85
C VAL A 24 -5.62 -2.86 -11.56
N GLU A 25 -6.82 -3.40 -11.50
CA GLU A 25 -7.64 -3.34 -10.30
C GLU A 25 -8.24 -4.71 -9.96
N HIS A 26 -8.43 -4.96 -8.67
CA HIS A 26 -9.23 -6.07 -8.15
C HIS A 26 -9.90 -5.64 -6.86
N SER A 27 -11.08 -6.21 -6.60
CA SER A 27 -11.84 -5.95 -5.39
C SER A 27 -12.07 -7.23 -4.59
N MET A 28 -12.27 -7.07 -3.29
CA MET A 28 -12.66 -8.14 -2.38
C MET A 28 -13.50 -7.59 -1.24
N GLU A 29 -14.53 -8.32 -0.86
CA GLU A 29 -15.48 -7.94 0.17
C GLU A 29 -15.07 -8.46 1.56
N THR A 30 -15.38 -7.69 2.59
CA THR A 30 -15.20 -8.07 4.00
C THR A 30 -16.39 -7.64 4.86
N ASN A 31 -16.64 -8.36 5.98
CA ASN A 31 -17.69 -8.02 6.95
C ASN A 31 -17.16 -7.15 8.11
N HIS A 32 -15.90 -6.69 8.02
CA HIS A 32 -15.33 -5.84 9.06
C HIS A 32 -15.73 -4.38 8.85
N PRO A 33 -15.90 -3.60 9.93
CA PRO A 33 -16.20 -2.18 9.84
C PRO A 33 -15.18 -1.43 8.99
N VAL A 34 -15.64 -0.51 8.15
CA VAL A 34 -14.80 0.28 7.25
C VAL A 34 -13.64 0.96 7.98
N ARG A 35 -13.89 1.42 9.20
CA ARG A 35 -12.87 2.03 10.05
C ARG A 35 -11.72 1.09 10.37
N GLN A 36 -12.01 -0.18 10.65
CA GLN A 36 -10.99 -1.17 10.98
C GLN A 36 -10.18 -1.56 9.73
N VAL A 37 -10.83 -1.67 8.58
CA VAL A 37 -10.18 -1.87 7.29
C VAL A 37 -9.23 -0.71 6.99
N TYR A 38 -9.75 0.52 7.08
CA TYR A 38 -8.99 1.74 6.86
C TYR A 38 -7.76 1.83 7.78
N ASP A 39 -7.93 1.67 9.10
CA ASP A 39 -6.83 1.74 10.05
C ASP A 39 -5.76 0.66 9.81
N THR A 40 -6.14 -0.49 9.26
CA THR A 40 -5.20 -1.57 8.89
C THR A 40 -4.36 -1.20 7.67
N ILE A 41 -4.98 -0.60 6.65
CA ILE A 41 -4.30 -0.19 5.41
C ILE A 41 -3.50 1.09 5.64
N ASN A 42 -4.02 2.04 6.42
CA ASN A 42 -3.42 3.36 6.66
C ASN A 42 -2.22 3.34 7.64
N SER A 43 -1.58 2.17 7.77
CA SER A 43 -0.40 1.98 8.63
C SER A 43 0.47 0.83 8.14
N PHE A 44 1.79 0.95 8.32
CA PHE A 44 2.73 -0.12 7.98
C PHE A 44 2.92 -1.18 9.08
N LYS A 45 2.24 -1.06 10.24
CA LYS A 45 2.38 -2.02 11.37
C LYS A 45 2.07 -3.46 11.00
N ARG A 46 1.04 -3.67 10.18
CA ARG A 46 0.58 -4.99 9.73
C ARG A 46 0.82 -5.23 8.23
N PHE A 47 1.53 -4.33 7.57
CA PHE A 47 1.78 -4.38 6.12
C PHE A 47 2.37 -5.72 5.68
N GLY A 48 3.35 -6.24 6.40
CA GLY A 48 3.98 -7.52 6.08
C GLY A 48 3.08 -8.75 6.27
N ASP A 49 1.93 -8.62 6.94
CA ASP A 49 1.01 -9.72 7.16
C ASP A 49 0.06 -9.93 5.97
N TRP A 50 -0.20 -8.88 5.19
CA TRP A 50 -1.12 -8.94 4.05
C TRP A 50 -0.46 -8.63 2.70
N ASN A 51 0.55 -7.77 2.64
CA ASN A 51 1.19 -7.41 1.38
C ASN A 51 2.05 -8.56 0.84
N PRO A 52 1.95 -8.91 -0.45
CA PRO A 52 2.66 -10.03 -1.07
C PRO A 52 4.19 -9.95 -0.99
N LEU A 53 4.75 -8.78 -0.75
CA LEU A 53 6.19 -8.54 -0.74
C LEU A 53 6.92 -9.52 0.20
N ARG A 54 6.40 -9.72 1.43
CA ARG A 54 6.97 -10.65 2.40
C ARG A 54 6.77 -12.12 2.02
N MET A 55 5.75 -12.43 1.25
CA MET A 55 5.52 -13.79 0.75
C MET A 55 6.51 -14.16 -0.33
N HIS A 56 6.82 -13.20 -1.19
CA HIS A 56 7.84 -13.39 -2.21
C HIS A 56 9.24 -13.50 -1.61
N ASP A 57 9.51 -12.80 -0.51
CA ASP A 57 10.76 -12.90 0.25
C ASP A 57 10.53 -12.83 1.76
N PRO A 58 10.43 -13.98 2.45
CA PRO A 58 10.28 -14.01 3.91
C PRO A 58 11.45 -13.37 4.68
N ALA A 59 12.62 -13.26 4.04
CA ALA A 59 13.82 -12.66 4.62
C ALA A 59 13.96 -11.16 4.32
N ILE A 60 12.95 -10.53 3.69
CA ILE A 60 12.96 -9.11 3.36
C ILE A 60 13.12 -8.27 4.64
N GLN A 61 14.03 -7.33 4.57
CA GLN A 61 14.22 -6.36 5.66
C GLN A 61 13.44 -5.11 5.36
N SER A 62 12.71 -4.59 6.34
CA SER A 62 11.96 -3.35 6.22
C SER A 62 12.18 -2.43 7.40
N THR A 63 12.20 -1.12 7.13
CA THR A 63 12.27 -0.04 8.12
C THR A 63 11.17 0.97 7.82
N THR A 64 10.60 1.56 8.86
CA THR A 64 9.58 2.60 8.72
C THR A 64 10.15 3.96 9.08
N GLU A 65 9.66 4.99 8.39
CA GLU A 65 10.01 6.39 8.58
C GLU A 65 8.73 7.23 8.61
N GLY A 66 8.82 8.44 9.17
CA GLY A 66 7.70 9.37 9.28
C GLY A 66 6.72 9.01 10.40
N PRO A 67 5.45 9.42 10.28
CA PRO A 67 4.43 9.13 11.28
C PRO A 67 4.05 7.64 11.27
N ASP A 68 3.47 7.15 12.37
CA ASP A 68 3.02 5.75 12.52
C ASP A 68 1.92 5.35 11.53
N ARG A 69 1.14 6.33 11.04
CA ARG A 69 0.02 6.17 10.10
C ARG A 69 -0.27 7.43 9.31
N GLY A 70 -1.00 7.29 8.19
CA GLY A 70 -1.45 8.40 7.37
C GLY A 70 -0.35 8.98 6.51
N VAL A 71 -0.65 10.14 5.91
CA VAL A 71 0.22 10.81 4.94
C VAL A 71 1.61 11.06 5.51
N GLY A 72 2.63 10.71 4.73
CA GLY A 72 4.06 10.79 5.10
C GLY A 72 4.59 9.56 5.82
N ALA A 73 3.75 8.61 6.23
CA ALA A 73 4.23 7.30 6.68
C ALA A 73 4.91 6.59 5.51
N LYS A 74 6.08 6.01 5.74
CA LYS A 74 6.89 5.38 4.70
C LYS A 74 7.50 4.08 5.20
N LEU A 75 7.48 3.06 4.35
CA LEU A 75 8.16 1.79 4.55
C LEU A 75 9.23 1.66 3.48
N ASN A 76 10.49 1.52 3.89
CA ASN A 76 11.58 1.15 3.01
C ASN A 76 11.86 -0.35 3.16
N TYR A 77 12.21 -1.02 2.07
CA TYR A 77 12.55 -2.43 2.10
C TYR A 77 13.79 -2.77 1.27
N VAL A 78 14.46 -3.83 1.70
CA VAL A 78 15.62 -4.40 0.99
C VAL A 78 15.48 -5.91 0.93
N SER A 79 15.54 -6.46 -0.28
CA SER A 79 15.55 -7.90 -0.54
C SER A 79 16.85 -8.32 -1.23
N GLN A 80 17.38 -9.47 -0.84
CA GLN A 80 18.52 -10.10 -1.53
C GLN A 80 18.10 -10.75 -2.86
N LYS A 81 16.80 -10.92 -3.11
CA LYS A 81 16.28 -11.44 -4.36
C LYS A 81 16.29 -10.34 -5.43
N LYS A 82 17.11 -10.51 -6.47
CA LYS A 82 17.29 -9.51 -7.54
C LYS A 82 15.99 -9.03 -8.21
N LYS A 83 14.95 -9.88 -8.26
CA LYS A 83 13.66 -9.53 -8.84
C LYS A 83 12.86 -8.54 -7.98
N ILE A 84 13.11 -8.53 -6.67
CA ILE A 84 12.43 -7.64 -5.70
C ILE A 84 13.30 -6.41 -5.47
N GLY A 85 14.60 -6.61 -5.17
CA GLY A 85 15.55 -5.54 -4.91
C GLY A 85 15.18 -4.69 -3.70
N SER A 86 15.44 -3.41 -3.79
CA SER A 86 15.08 -2.41 -2.76
C SER A 86 14.05 -1.43 -3.29
N GLY A 87 13.24 -0.90 -2.39
CA GLY A 87 12.21 0.06 -2.75
C GLY A 87 11.51 0.65 -1.53
N SER A 88 10.45 1.39 -1.80
CA SER A 88 9.63 1.98 -0.74
C SER A 88 8.15 2.05 -1.11
N TRP A 89 7.33 2.10 -0.06
CA TRP A 89 5.92 2.44 -0.09
C TRP A 89 5.73 3.66 0.81
N GLU A 90 5.05 4.69 0.33
CA GLU A 90 4.81 5.92 1.06
C GLU A 90 3.35 6.31 0.93
N ILE A 91 2.66 6.57 2.04
CA ILE A 91 1.28 7.07 2.02
C ILE A 91 1.31 8.54 1.60
N VAL A 92 0.77 8.83 0.42
CA VAL A 92 0.77 10.18 -0.16
C VAL A 92 -0.59 10.87 -0.06
N ASN A 93 -1.68 10.09 0.04
CA ASN A 93 -3.02 10.58 0.31
C ASN A 93 -3.76 9.61 1.24
N SER A 94 -4.63 10.15 2.10
CA SER A 94 -5.38 9.35 3.06
C SER A 94 -6.67 10.08 3.44
N GLU A 95 -7.78 9.57 2.96
CA GLU A 95 -9.12 10.04 3.26
C GLU A 95 -9.80 9.04 4.19
N GLN A 96 -10.18 9.52 5.37
CA GLN A 96 -10.69 8.68 6.44
C GLN A 96 -11.88 7.82 5.99
N ASP A 97 -11.78 6.52 6.23
CA ASP A 97 -12.80 5.52 5.95
C ASP A 97 -13.19 5.40 4.47
N SER A 98 -12.42 5.99 3.56
CA SER A 98 -12.71 6.05 2.13
C SER A 98 -11.53 5.61 1.25
N GLN A 99 -10.35 6.22 1.41
CA GLN A 99 -9.24 5.96 0.50
C GLN A 99 -7.87 6.05 1.18
N VAL A 100 -6.94 5.22 0.72
CA VAL A 100 -5.51 5.35 1.02
C VAL A 100 -4.72 5.17 -0.26
N GLU A 101 -3.87 6.16 -0.60
CA GLU A 101 -3.01 6.13 -1.77
C GLU A 101 -1.54 6.03 -1.36
N PHE A 102 -0.84 5.14 -2.03
CA PHE A 102 0.59 4.90 -1.87
C PHE A 102 1.35 5.28 -3.12
N ALA A 103 2.46 5.99 -2.97
CA ALA A 103 3.51 6.06 -3.97
C ALA A 103 4.47 4.88 -3.77
N ILE A 104 4.82 4.20 -4.87
CA ILE A 104 5.67 3.00 -4.83
C ILE A 104 6.95 3.28 -5.61
N GLN A 105 8.08 2.97 -5.00
CA GLN A 105 9.39 2.95 -5.66
C GLN A 105 9.94 1.53 -5.62
N ASN A 106 10.31 0.99 -6.76
CA ASN A 106 10.92 -0.32 -6.89
C ASN A 106 11.71 -0.39 -8.22
N PRO A 107 12.62 -1.38 -8.40
CA PRO A 107 13.47 -1.50 -9.58
C PRO A 107 12.74 -2.00 -10.84
N ALA A 108 11.45 -2.33 -10.78
CA ALA A 108 10.68 -2.73 -11.95
C ALA A 108 10.55 -1.56 -12.94
N TYR A 109 10.35 -1.88 -14.22
CA TYR A 109 10.13 -0.86 -15.26
C TYR A 109 8.94 0.04 -14.94
N GLY A 110 9.02 1.28 -15.43
CA GLY A 110 8.00 2.31 -15.29
C GLY A 110 8.18 3.21 -14.09
N ASP A 111 7.60 4.39 -14.22
CA ASP A 111 7.65 5.48 -13.26
C ASP A 111 6.24 5.75 -12.69
N ASN A 112 6.12 6.68 -11.76
CA ASN A 112 4.84 7.12 -11.17
C ASN A 112 3.95 5.95 -10.74
N LYS A 113 4.55 4.96 -10.08
CA LYS A 113 3.83 3.79 -9.59
C LYS A 113 3.01 4.16 -8.37
N THR A 114 1.70 3.92 -8.45
CA THR A 114 0.79 4.14 -7.34
C THR A 114 -0.01 2.89 -7.01
N ALA A 115 -0.39 2.76 -5.74
CA ALA A 115 -1.42 1.82 -5.32
C ALA A 115 -2.49 2.59 -4.57
N ILE A 116 -3.75 2.45 -5.00
CA ILE A 116 -4.89 3.13 -4.40
C ILE A 116 -5.81 2.07 -3.82
N PHE A 117 -6.14 2.21 -2.54
CA PHE A 117 -7.16 1.42 -1.89
C PHE A 117 -8.39 2.30 -1.71
N THR A 118 -9.50 1.88 -2.31
CA THR A 118 -10.80 2.52 -2.14
C THR A 118 -11.69 1.61 -1.33
N LEU A 119 -12.41 2.17 -0.35
CA LEU A 119 -13.30 1.46 0.57
C LEU A 119 -14.72 1.94 0.32
N ASP A 120 -15.61 1.03 -0.06
CA ASP A 120 -17.02 1.33 -0.28
C ASP A 120 -17.89 0.49 0.66
N GLU A 121 -18.59 1.18 1.57
CA GLU A 121 -19.43 0.53 2.57
C GLU A 121 -20.80 0.20 1.98
N GLN A 122 -21.10 -1.10 1.86
CA GLN A 122 -22.32 -1.67 1.29
C GLN A 122 -23.17 -2.30 2.41
N GLY A 123 -23.77 -1.46 3.24
CA GLY A 123 -24.63 -1.91 4.35
C GLY A 123 -23.85 -2.57 5.48
N LYS A 124 -23.66 -3.90 5.45
CA LYS A 124 -22.91 -4.65 6.48
C LYS A 124 -21.54 -5.14 6.01
N THR A 125 -21.21 -4.88 4.76
CA THR A 125 -19.96 -5.29 4.14
C THR A 125 -19.23 -4.08 3.61
N VAL A 126 -17.93 -4.22 3.43
CA VAL A 126 -17.06 -3.23 2.82
C VAL A 126 -16.40 -3.87 1.60
N ASP A 127 -16.56 -3.25 0.46
CA ASP A 127 -15.82 -3.61 -0.74
C ASP A 127 -14.47 -2.87 -0.73
N ILE A 128 -13.39 -3.63 -0.80
CA ILE A 128 -12.02 -3.13 -0.81
C ILE A 128 -11.52 -3.26 -2.23
N THR A 129 -11.35 -2.16 -2.93
CA THR A 129 -10.74 -2.12 -4.27
C THR A 129 -9.28 -1.70 -4.15
N TRP A 130 -8.40 -2.50 -4.72
CA TRP A 130 -6.98 -2.17 -4.86
C TRP A 130 -6.65 -1.94 -6.33
N GLU A 131 -6.28 -0.71 -6.64
CA GLU A 131 -5.85 -0.25 -7.95
C GLU A 131 -4.32 -0.09 -7.97
N TYR A 132 -3.71 -0.41 -9.11
CA TYR A 132 -2.29 -0.19 -9.35
C TYR A 132 -2.10 0.49 -10.70
N ASP A 133 -1.39 1.61 -10.69
CA ASP A 133 -1.04 2.36 -11.89
C ASP A 133 0.47 2.44 -12.07
N VAL A 134 0.91 2.42 -13.34
CA VAL A 134 2.30 2.60 -13.73
C VAL A 134 2.41 3.27 -15.09
N GLU A 135 3.36 4.18 -15.22
CA GLU A 135 3.66 4.89 -16.45
C GLU A 135 5.01 4.43 -17.03
N TYR A 136 5.06 4.21 -18.34
CA TYR A 136 6.28 3.83 -19.05
C TYR A 136 6.81 4.97 -19.94
N GLY A 137 6.05 6.04 -20.15
CA GLY A 137 6.45 7.15 -21.01
C GLY A 137 6.98 6.67 -22.38
N TRP A 138 8.23 7.00 -22.70
CA TRP A 138 8.94 6.57 -23.92
C TRP A 138 9.86 5.35 -23.71
N ASP A 139 9.85 4.73 -22.53
CA ASP A 139 10.57 3.46 -22.30
C ASP A 139 9.88 2.31 -23.04
N LEU A 140 10.37 2.00 -24.24
CA LEU A 140 9.82 0.93 -25.07
C LEU A 140 9.96 -0.45 -24.40
N PHE A 141 11.09 -0.71 -23.71
CA PHE A 141 11.26 -1.97 -22.96
C PHE A 141 10.26 -2.09 -21.83
N GLY A 142 10.03 -1.00 -21.11
CA GLY A 142 8.99 -0.90 -20.09
C GLY A 142 7.59 -1.17 -20.66
N ARG A 143 7.26 -0.65 -21.85
CA ARG A 143 5.97 -0.91 -22.51
C ARG A 143 5.79 -2.39 -22.85
N TYR A 144 6.84 -3.09 -23.30
CA TYR A 144 6.78 -4.55 -23.49
C TYR A 144 6.66 -5.30 -22.16
N ALA A 145 7.39 -4.91 -21.14
CA ALA A 145 7.24 -5.47 -19.81
C ALA A 145 5.81 -5.27 -19.27
N GLY A 146 5.19 -4.12 -19.58
CA GLY A 146 3.80 -3.79 -19.26
C GLY A 146 2.77 -4.78 -19.78
N LEU A 147 3.05 -5.56 -20.82
CA LEU A 147 2.15 -6.62 -21.29
C LEU A 147 1.89 -7.71 -20.23
N TYR A 148 2.83 -7.89 -19.31
CA TYR A 148 2.76 -8.91 -18.25
C TYR A 148 2.29 -8.35 -16.90
N VAL A 149 2.14 -7.02 -16.78
CA VAL A 149 1.77 -6.36 -15.51
C VAL A 149 0.38 -6.82 -15.05
N SER A 150 -0.61 -6.84 -15.92
CA SER A 150 -1.97 -7.27 -15.55
C SER A 150 -1.99 -8.68 -14.96
N ARG A 151 -1.11 -9.58 -15.42
CA ARG A 151 -0.99 -10.93 -14.86
C ARG A 151 -0.20 -10.93 -13.55
N ASN A 152 1.02 -10.41 -13.55
CA ASN A 152 1.92 -10.55 -12.41
C ASN A 152 1.47 -9.67 -11.22
N VAL A 153 1.14 -8.40 -11.47
CA VAL A 153 0.65 -7.49 -10.45
C VAL A 153 -0.78 -7.83 -10.06
N GLY A 154 -1.62 -8.23 -11.02
CA GLY A 154 -3.00 -8.64 -10.74
C GLY A 154 -3.07 -9.87 -9.82
N ASP A 155 -2.18 -10.86 -10.01
CA ASP A 155 -2.10 -12.01 -9.11
C ASP A 155 -1.63 -11.60 -7.71
N ASP A 156 -0.67 -10.66 -7.62
CA ASP A 156 -0.20 -10.10 -6.35
C ASP A 156 -1.30 -9.30 -5.63
N ILE A 157 -2.08 -8.50 -6.36
CA ILE A 157 -3.21 -7.75 -5.78
C ILE A 157 -4.25 -8.72 -5.19
N LYS A 158 -4.64 -9.75 -5.94
CA LYS A 158 -5.58 -10.77 -5.44
C LYS A 158 -5.07 -11.47 -4.20
N LEU A 159 -3.78 -11.85 -4.20
CA LEU A 159 -3.14 -12.47 -3.06
C LEU A 159 -3.13 -11.52 -1.85
N GLY A 160 -2.76 -10.26 -2.05
CA GLY A 160 -2.72 -9.25 -1.00
C GLY A 160 -4.10 -8.96 -0.41
N LEU A 161 -5.14 -8.82 -1.26
CA LEU A 161 -6.52 -8.64 -0.81
C LEU A 161 -7.02 -9.86 -0.02
N GLY A 162 -6.75 -11.08 -0.51
CA GLY A 162 -7.11 -12.31 0.20
C GLY A 162 -6.48 -12.39 1.59
N ASN A 163 -5.20 -12.01 1.69
CA ASN A 163 -4.50 -11.97 2.97
C ASN A 163 -5.01 -10.87 3.89
N LEU A 164 -5.33 -9.69 3.32
CA LEU A 164 -5.90 -8.59 4.09
C LEU A 164 -7.25 -8.99 4.70
N VAL A 165 -8.14 -9.57 3.91
CA VAL A 165 -9.44 -10.08 4.39
C VAL A 165 -9.23 -11.21 5.40
N GLY A 166 -8.30 -12.13 5.16
CA GLY A 166 -7.91 -13.18 6.10
C GLY A 166 -7.36 -12.62 7.41
N LEU A 167 -6.53 -11.60 7.35
CA LEU A 167 -6.00 -10.90 8.52
C LEU A 167 -7.13 -10.23 9.32
N LEU A 168 -8.01 -9.49 8.65
CA LEU A 168 -9.18 -8.85 9.27
C LEU A 168 -10.06 -9.89 9.98
N ALA A 169 -10.32 -11.05 9.36
CA ALA A 169 -11.11 -12.12 9.96
C ALA A 169 -10.51 -12.68 11.27
N THR A 170 -9.22 -12.48 11.54
CA THR A 170 -8.59 -12.84 12.83
C THR A 170 -8.73 -11.77 13.90
N MET A 171 -9.15 -10.56 13.52
CA MET A 171 -9.31 -9.44 14.44
C MET A 171 -10.71 -9.46 15.08
N PRO A 172 -10.85 -8.97 16.33
CA PRO A 172 -12.16 -8.77 16.92
C PRO A 172 -12.95 -7.74 16.07
N ASN A 173 -14.20 -8.04 15.80
CA ASN A 173 -15.09 -7.10 15.13
C ASN A 173 -15.63 -6.10 16.16
N PHE A 174 -15.15 -4.85 16.11
CA PHE A 174 -15.61 -3.79 17.00
C PHE A 174 -16.71 -2.98 16.31
N ASP A 175 -17.89 -2.98 16.88
CA ASP A 175 -18.97 -2.09 16.47
C ASP A 175 -18.78 -0.70 17.09
N TYR A 176 -18.38 0.27 16.28
CA TYR A 176 -18.19 1.66 16.69
C TYR A 176 -19.45 2.52 16.52
N SER A 177 -20.55 1.95 16.01
CA SER A 177 -21.80 2.69 15.70
C SER A 177 -22.44 3.34 16.93
N THR A 178 -22.13 2.83 18.12
CA THR A 178 -22.63 3.34 19.41
C THR A 178 -21.72 4.41 20.02
N ILE A 179 -20.55 4.70 19.42
CA ILE A 179 -19.58 5.65 19.97
C ILE A 179 -19.76 7.00 19.28
N ASP A 180 -20.39 7.94 20.01
CA ASP A 180 -20.46 9.35 19.59
C ASP A 180 -19.17 10.08 19.97
N VAL A 181 -18.31 10.35 18.98
CA VAL A 181 -17.06 11.08 19.18
C VAL A 181 -17.29 12.57 19.01
N GLN A 182 -17.41 13.30 20.11
CA GLN A 182 -17.53 14.76 20.10
C GLN A 182 -16.15 15.42 20.24
N LYS A 183 -15.77 16.25 19.27
CA LYS A 183 -14.61 17.14 19.42
C LYS A 183 -15.01 18.35 20.28
N VAL A 184 -14.57 18.34 21.53
CA VAL A 184 -14.78 19.48 22.42
C VAL A 184 -13.53 20.39 22.37
N PRO A 185 -13.66 21.66 22.01
CA PRO A 185 -12.55 22.59 22.07
C PRO A 185 -12.13 22.81 23.54
N ILE A 186 -10.88 22.49 23.85
CA ILE A 186 -10.32 22.76 25.18
C ILE A 186 -9.71 24.15 25.14
N HIS A 187 -10.27 25.06 25.93
CA HIS A 187 -9.65 26.37 26.11
C HIS A 187 -8.29 26.25 26.80
N PRO A 188 -7.30 27.11 26.45
CA PRO A 188 -6.02 27.13 27.13
C PRO A 188 -6.18 27.26 28.64
N ARG A 189 -5.58 26.36 29.39
CA ARG A 189 -5.58 26.42 30.87
C ARG A 189 -4.15 26.65 31.36
N ASN A 190 -3.99 27.53 32.33
CA ASN A 190 -2.74 27.60 33.06
C ASN A 190 -2.68 26.39 33.99
N VAL A 191 -1.69 25.54 33.78
CA VAL A 191 -1.45 24.37 34.62
C VAL A 191 -0.14 24.56 35.38
N LEU A 192 -0.18 24.33 36.70
CA LEU A 192 1.02 24.17 37.52
C LEU A 192 1.38 22.70 37.48
N TYR A 193 2.61 22.40 37.15
CA TYR A 193 3.13 21.04 37.19
C TYR A 193 4.41 20.98 38.01
N VAL A 194 4.62 19.87 38.68
CA VAL A 194 5.86 19.52 39.35
C VAL A 194 6.49 18.39 38.55
N SER A 195 7.68 18.64 38.00
CA SER A 195 8.45 17.57 37.36
C SER A 195 9.23 16.78 38.39
N THR A 196 9.09 15.47 38.37
CA THR A 196 9.95 14.58 39.16
C THR A 196 10.59 13.55 38.24
N THR A 197 11.83 13.20 38.58
CA THR A 197 12.52 12.10 37.90
C THR A 197 12.28 10.82 38.69
N ALA A 198 11.66 9.82 38.08
CA ALA A 198 11.50 8.51 38.67
C ALA A 198 12.48 7.53 38.02
N ASP A 199 13.17 6.74 38.84
CA ASP A 199 14.01 5.67 38.34
C ASP A 199 13.10 4.54 37.74
N ARG A 200 13.59 3.89 36.70
CA ARG A 200 12.80 2.88 35.94
C ARG A 200 12.35 1.68 36.77
N ASN A 201 12.92 1.52 37.99
CA ASN A 201 12.67 0.42 38.90
C ASN A 201 11.67 0.76 40.02
N ILE A 202 11.07 1.93 40.03
CA ILE A 202 10.04 2.28 41.03
C ILE A 202 8.70 1.74 40.54
N THR A 203 8.27 0.61 41.11
CA THR A 203 6.89 0.15 41.00
C THR A 203 6.01 1.19 41.69
N ALA A 204 5.10 1.81 40.95
CA ALA A 204 4.13 2.73 41.53
C ALA A 204 3.30 1.99 42.58
N VAL A 205 3.30 2.49 43.83
CA VAL A 205 2.41 2.05 44.90
C VAL A 205 1.07 2.74 44.73
#